data_710e62c280368f8b784e3fd7cf8d3580
#
_entry.id   710e62c280368f8b784e3fd7cf8d3580
#
_cell.length_a   1.000
_cell.length_b   1.000
_cell.length_c   1.000
_cell.angle_alpha   90.00
_cell.angle_beta   90.00
_cell.angle_gamma   90.00
#
_symmetry.space_group_name_H-M   'P 1'
#
loop_
_entity.id
_entity.type
_entity.pdbx_description
1 polymer ?
#
loop_
_entity_poly.entity_id
_entity_poly.type
_entity_poly.pdbx_seq_one_letter_code
_entity_poly.pdbx_strand_id
1 'polypeptide(L)'
;MICGLFREGKLKFLWPFNFLANSILKFDYILVQDEKSKKIIQNLGHNNTCLCGDTRFDRVYDTMSQDDSIEIIEGFKGNKLCMVAGSIWEEDERILVNYINTCEQDFKFILVPHEINKQKISKLRESISQTSILYSEFSEKNNKSDILIIDNVGILARLYKYADMVYIGGGMGPSGLHNTLEPAIYGVPIIIGKNYSKFSEAKQMIELGGMFSIKNDQEFKDRVDYLSKNKLAANKIGLINSNFVLDNKGATNKIMNYL
;
A
#
# COMPACT_ATOMS: atom_id res chain seq x y z
N MET A 1 -4.96 -26.14 -7.41
CA MET A 1 -5.32 -24.69 -7.17
C MET A 1 -4.21 -24.07 -6.36
N ILE A 2 -3.78 -22.83 -6.68
CA ILE A 2 -2.72 -22.12 -5.96
C ILE A 2 -3.23 -20.80 -5.36
N CYS A 3 -2.66 -20.39 -4.22
CA CYS A 3 -2.95 -19.14 -3.49
C CYS A 3 -4.45 -18.94 -3.18
N GLY A 4 -5.16 -19.99 -2.84
CA GLY A 4 -6.59 -19.93 -2.51
C GLY A 4 -6.82 -19.15 -1.20
N LEU A 5 -7.80 -18.22 -1.22
CA LEU A 5 -8.24 -17.47 -0.05
C LEU A 5 -9.73 -17.69 0.18
N PHE A 6 -10.07 -18.42 1.24
CA PHE A 6 -11.43 -18.84 1.54
C PHE A 6 -11.95 -18.15 2.81
N ARG A 7 -13.25 -17.80 2.81
CA ARG A 7 -13.94 -17.16 3.94
C ARG A 7 -15.29 -17.85 4.16
N GLU A 8 -15.61 -18.19 5.40
CA GLU A 8 -16.82 -18.95 5.77
C GLU A 8 -18.12 -18.36 5.23
N GLY A 9 -18.29 -17.05 5.30
CA GLY A 9 -19.51 -16.39 4.85
C GLY A 9 -19.76 -16.48 3.34
N LYS A 10 -18.69 -16.59 2.54
CA LYS A 10 -18.81 -16.70 1.07
C LYS A 10 -19.13 -18.13 0.62
N LEU A 11 -18.69 -19.13 1.34
CA LEU A 11 -18.99 -20.55 1.03
C LEU A 11 -20.40 -20.98 1.46
N LYS A 12 -20.93 -20.41 2.56
CA LYS A 12 -22.32 -20.67 2.97
C LYS A 12 -23.36 -20.17 1.96
N PHE A 13 -23.08 -19.14 1.20
CA PHE A 13 -23.93 -18.63 0.13
C PHE A 13 -24.02 -19.59 -1.09
N LEU A 14 -23.11 -20.56 -1.17
CA LEU A 14 -23.06 -21.57 -2.25
C LEU A 14 -23.87 -22.82 -1.94
N TRP A 15 -24.58 -22.87 -0.80
CA TRP A 15 -25.23 -24.08 -0.27
C TRP A 15 -26.41 -24.60 -1.04
N PRO A 16 -27.23 -24.06 -1.85
CA PRO A 16 -28.08 -24.94 -2.62
C PRO A 16 -27.43 -25.52 -3.87
N PHE A 17 -26.34 -24.96 -4.32
CA PHE A 17 -25.63 -25.43 -5.50
C PHE A 17 -24.22 -25.95 -5.11
N ASN A 18 -24.14 -27.21 -4.70
CA ASN A 18 -22.91 -27.97 -4.42
C ASN A 18 -21.88 -27.95 -5.58
N PHE A 19 -22.19 -27.29 -6.71
CA PHE A 19 -21.37 -27.30 -7.91
C PHE A 19 -19.99 -26.68 -7.69
N LEU A 20 -19.91 -25.52 -7.04
CA LEU A 20 -18.62 -24.86 -6.78
C LEU A 20 -17.79 -25.61 -5.73
N ALA A 21 -18.43 -26.06 -4.66
CA ALA A 21 -17.76 -26.88 -3.65
C ALA A 21 -17.24 -28.18 -4.27
N ASN A 22 -18.07 -28.87 -5.07
CA ASN A 22 -17.69 -30.10 -5.79
C ASN A 22 -16.56 -29.84 -6.82
N SER A 23 -16.53 -28.66 -7.46
CA SER A 23 -15.47 -28.29 -8.38
C SER A 23 -14.14 -28.04 -7.66
N ILE A 24 -14.18 -27.42 -6.47
CA ILE A 24 -13.01 -27.22 -5.62
C ILE A 24 -12.43 -28.59 -5.18
N LEU A 25 -13.28 -29.53 -4.81
CA LEU A 25 -12.86 -30.87 -4.37
C LEU A 25 -12.22 -31.74 -5.47
N LYS A 26 -12.31 -31.34 -6.74
CA LYS A 26 -11.70 -32.05 -7.88
C LYS A 26 -10.23 -31.69 -8.11
N PHE A 27 -9.68 -30.71 -7.41
CA PHE A 27 -8.25 -30.39 -7.53
C PHE A 27 -7.41 -31.45 -6.80
N ASP A 28 -6.30 -31.90 -7.39
CA ASP A 28 -5.37 -32.83 -6.75
C ASP A 28 -4.73 -32.21 -5.51
N TYR A 29 -4.35 -30.94 -5.59
CA TYR A 29 -3.80 -30.15 -4.50
C TYR A 29 -4.46 -28.77 -4.42
N ILE A 30 -4.69 -28.29 -3.20
CA ILE A 30 -5.16 -26.94 -2.93
C ILE A 30 -4.15 -26.27 -2.01
N LEU A 31 -3.45 -25.25 -2.55
CA LEU A 31 -2.49 -24.44 -1.82
C LEU A 31 -3.18 -23.15 -1.41
N VAL A 32 -3.23 -22.87 -0.11
CA VAL A 32 -3.99 -21.75 0.47
C VAL A 32 -3.08 -20.75 1.15
N GLN A 33 -3.58 -19.50 1.26
CA GLN A 33 -2.80 -18.40 1.81
C GLN A 33 -2.70 -18.43 3.35
N ASP A 34 -3.77 -18.89 4.04
CA ASP A 34 -3.84 -18.84 5.51
C ASP A 34 -4.46 -20.11 6.12
N GLU A 35 -4.21 -20.28 7.42
CA GLU A 35 -4.71 -21.41 8.20
C GLU A 35 -6.26 -21.47 8.25
N LYS A 36 -6.95 -20.32 8.21
CA LYS A 36 -8.41 -20.28 8.16
C LYS A 36 -8.92 -20.90 6.86
N SER A 37 -8.32 -20.53 5.75
CA SER A 37 -8.63 -21.11 4.44
C SER A 37 -8.34 -22.61 4.41
N LYS A 38 -7.24 -23.07 5.01
CA LYS A 38 -6.90 -24.49 5.13
C LYS A 38 -7.99 -25.26 5.87
N LYS A 39 -8.37 -24.78 7.05
CA LYS A 39 -9.43 -25.40 7.85
C LYS A 39 -10.76 -25.47 7.10
N ILE A 40 -11.13 -24.40 6.40
CA ILE A 40 -12.36 -24.35 5.61
C ILE A 40 -12.37 -25.43 4.53
N ILE A 41 -11.28 -25.59 3.78
CA ILE A 41 -11.17 -26.57 2.70
C ILE A 41 -11.09 -28.00 3.24
N GLN A 42 -10.39 -28.23 4.34
CA GLN A 42 -10.37 -29.53 5.01
C GLN A 42 -11.75 -29.94 5.53
N ASN A 43 -12.51 -29.00 6.10
CA ASN A 43 -13.89 -29.25 6.54
C ASN A 43 -14.85 -29.58 5.39
N LEU A 44 -14.53 -29.20 4.15
CA LEU A 44 -15.25 -29.61 2.94
C LEU A 44 -14.86 -31.04 2.46
N GLY A 45 -13.88 -31.67 3.13
CA GLY A 45 -13.44 -33.03 2.82
C GLY A 45 -12.22 -33.12 1.91
N HIS A 46 -11.51 -32.01 1.62
CA HIS A 46 -10.29 -32.03 0.80
C HIS A 46 -9.05 -32.16 1.67
N ASN A 47 -8.42 -33.35 1.66
CA ASN A 47 -7.27 -33.67 2.53
C ASN A 47 -5.93 -33.13 2.01
N ASN A 48 -5.76 -32.99 0.67
CA ASN A 48 -4.53 -32.51 0.06
C ASN A 48 -4.47 -30.97 0.03
N THR A 49 -4.63 -30.36 1.21
CA THR A 49 -4.63 -28.91 1.37
C THR A 49 -3.41 -28.46 2.15
N CYS A 50 -2.59 -27.61 1.53
CA CYS A 50 -1.32 -27.14 2.10
C CYS A 50 -1.30 -25.61 2.25
N LEU A 51 -0.63 -25.13 3.30
CA LEU A 51 -0.39 -23.72 3.53
C LEU A 51 0.81 -23.25 2.70
N CYS A 52 0.59 -22.43 1.69
CA CYS A 52 1.67 -21.84 0.90
C CYS A 52 2.03 -20.41 1.32
N GLY A 53 1.07 -19.62 1.80
CA GLY A 53 1.21 -18.18 2.00
C GLY A 53 0.70 -17.37 0.81
N ASP A 54 1.02 -16.09 0.79
CA ASP A 54 0.57 -15.14 -0.23
C ASP A 54 1.75 -14.67 -1.09
N THR A 55 1.71 -14.94 -2.39
CA THR A 55 2.76 -14.57 -3.36
C THR A 55 2.94 -13.07 -3.53
N ARG A 56 2.01 -12.23 -3.04
CA ARG A 56 2.18 -10.77 -3.05
C ARG A 56 3.40 -10.34 -2.25
N PHE A 57 3.76 -11.05 -1.17
CA PHE A 57 4.95 -10.77 -0.37
C PHE A 57 6.24 -11.04 -1.15
N ASP A 58 6.28 -12.14 -1.90
CA ASP A 58 7.44 -12.46 -2.75
C ASP A 58 7.60 -11.38 -3.84
N ARG A 59 6.49 -11.01 -4.50
CA ARG A 59 6.49 -10.01 -5.57
C ARG A 59 7.04 -8.66 -5.11
N VAL A 60 6.61 -8.13 -3.96
CA VAL A 60 7.11 -6.83 -3.49
C VAL A 60 8.57 -6.90 -3.06
N TYR A 61 9.01 -8.03 -2.54
CA TYR A 61 10.41 -8.28 -2.23
C TYR A 61 11.29 -8.27 -3.49
N ASP A 62 10.85 -8.95 -4.54
CA ASP A 62 11.56 -9.00 -5.82
C ASP A 62 11.63 -7.61 -6.49
N THR A 63 10.54 -6.83 -6.39
CA THR A 63 10.51 -5.45 -6.91
C THR A 63 11.53 -4.55 -6.19
N MET A 64 11.66 -4.67 -4.87
CA MET A 64 12.65 -3.90 -4.11
C MET A 64 14.09 -4.24 -4.51
N SER A 65 14.35 -5.48 -4.93
CA SER A 65 15.69 -5.97 -5.28
C SER A 65 16.18 -5.43 -6.63
N GLN A 66 15.31 -4.81 -7.43
CA GLN A 66 15.68 -4.18 -8.70
C GLN A 66 16.25 -2.79 -8.43
N ASP A 67 17.43 -2.49 -8.98
CA ASP A 67 18.05 -1.17 -8.86
C ASP A 67 17.44 -0.22 -9.89
N ASP A 68 16.30 0.31 -9.53
CA ASP A 68 15.49 1.19 -10.37
C ASP A 68 15.49 2.62 -9.81
N SER A 69 16.65 3.26 -9.74
CA SER A 69 16.71 4.69 -9.35
C SER A 69 15.97 5.58 -10.36
N ILE A 70 15.38 6.66 -9.87
CA ILE A 70 14.71 7.68 -10.67
C ILE A 70 15.39 9.03 -10.38
N GLU A 71 16.34 9.42 -11.22
CA GLU A 71 17.14 10.64 -11.05
C GLU A 71 16.29 11.89 -10.79
N ILE A 72 15.16 12.02 -11.50
CA ILE A 72 14.20 13.11 -11.29
C ILE A 72 13.72 13.17 -9.84
N ILE A 73 13.42 12.03 -9.25
CA ILE A 73 12.92 11.97 -7.88
C ILE A 73 14.02 12.23 -6.85
N GLU A 74 15.22 11.75 -7.12
CA GLU A 74 16.39 12.07 -6.30
C GLU A 74 16.67 13.55 -6.27
N GLY A 75 16.69 14.19 -7.45
CA GLY A 75 16.86 15.64 -7.60
C GLY A 75 15.71 16.43 -6.96
N PHE A 76 14.47 15.95 -7.05
CA PHE A 76 13.31 16.58 -6.41
C PHE A 76 13.39 16.51 -4.88
N LYS A 77 13.63 15.31 -4.33
CA LYS A 77 13.67 15.07 -2.89
C LYS A 77 14.81 15.82 -2.21
N GLY A 78 16.02 15.73 -2.77
CA GLY A 78 17.22 16.21 -2.11
C GLY A 78 17.35 15.61 -0.70
N ASN A 79 17.67 16.47 0.28
CA ASN A 79 17.86 16.06 1.68
C ASN A 79 16.63 16.30 2.57
N LYS A 80 15.48 16.72 1.99
CA LYS A 80 14.27 17.01 2.75
C LYS A 80 13.51 15.73 3.10
N LEU A 81 12.71 15.80 4.16
CA LEU A 81 11.71 14.76 4.43
C LEU A 81 10.72 14.69 3.28
N CYS A 82 10.37 13.47 2.87
CA CYS A 82 9.48 13.24 1.75
C CYS A 82 8.32 12.34 2.15
N MET A 83 7.10 12.83 1.87
CA MET A 83 5.89 12.01 1.93
C MET A 83 5.50 11.60 0.52
N VAL A 84 5.32 10.29 0.30
CA VAL A 84 4.69 9.76 -0.91
C VAL A 84 3.25 9.40 -0.59
N ALA A 85 2.30 10.06 -1.25
CA ALA A 85 0.88 9.75 -1.16
C ALA A 85 0.46 8.99 -2.41
N GLY A 86 0.31 7.66 -2.29
CA GLY A 86 0.08 6.75 -3.41
C GLY A 86 -1.37 6.36 -3.60
N SER A 87 -1.82 6.32 -4.86
CA SER A 87 -3.17 5.92 -5.28
C SER A 87 -4.29 6.72 -4.57
N ILE A 88 -4.13 8.04 -4.50
CA ILE A 88 -5.08 8.91 -3.79
C ILE A 88 -6.36 9.13 -4.60
N TRP A 89 -7.51 9.12 -3.91
CA TRP A 89 -8.82 9.47 -4.42
C TRP A 89 -9.25 10.84 -3.88
N GLU A 90 -10.35 11.38 -4.36
CA GLU A 90 -10.84 12.73 -3.98
C GLU A 90 -11.00 12.91 -2.46
N GLU A 91 -11.45 11.86 -1.75
CA GLU A 91 -11.58 11.90 -0.29
C GLU A 91 -10.22 11.94 0.43
N ASP A 92 -9.20 11.31 -0.15
CA ASP A 92 -7.84 11.34 0.36
C ASP A 92 -7.17 12.69 0.02
N GLU A 93 -7.36 13.18 -1.21
CA GLU A 93 -6.84 14.47 -1.69
C GLU A 93 -7.25 15.61 -0.75
N ARG A 94 -8.50 15.63 -0.29
CA ARG A 94 -8.99 16.67 0.62
C ARG A 94 -8.16 16.77 1.89
N ILE A 95 -7.83 15.64 2.53
CA ILE A 95 -7.05 15.62 3.78
C ILE A 95 -5.59 16.03 3.50
N LEU A 96 -5.01 15.50 2.43
CA LEU A 96 -3.63 15.80 2.02
C LEU A 96 -3.47 17.28 1.68
N VAL A 97 -4.37 17.83 0.87
CA VAL A 97 -4.37 19.26 0.47
C VAL A 97 -4.53 20.18 1.67
N ASN A 98 -5.47 19.88 2.59
CA ASN A 98 -5.63 20.66 3.82
C ASN A 98 -4.35 20.68 4.65
N TYR A 99 -3.66 19.53 4.78
CA TYR A 99 -2.38 19.48 5.48
C TYR A 99 -1.29 20.26 4.73
N ILE A 100 -1.13 20.04 3.44
CA ILE A 100 -0.12 20.71 2.60
C ILE A 100 -0.28 22.23 2.68
N ASN A 101 -1.51 22.74 2.56
CA ASN A 101 -1.77 24.18 2.58
C ASN A 101 -1.53 24.85 3.94
N THR A 102 -1.45 24.06 5.02
CA THR A 102 -1.22 24.56 6.40
C THR A 102 0.11 24.11 6.98
N CYS A 103 0.88 23.29 6.24
CA CYS A 103 2.15 22.76 6.70
C CYS A 103 3.24 23.84 6.67
N GLU A 104 3.83 24.14 7.82
CA GLU A 104 4.96 25.06 7.96
C GLU A 104 6.33 24.35 7.92
N GLN A 105 6.32 23.03 7.85
CA GLN A 105 7.53 22.22 7.86
C GLN A 105 8.13 22.13 6.45
N ASP A 106 9.43 21.95 6.39
CA ASP A 106 10.18 21.80 5.12
C ASP A 106 10.07 20.36 4.59
N PHE A 107 8.92 20.07 3.98
CA PHE A 107 8.56 18.78 3.42
C PHE A 107 8.53 18.78 1.90
N LYS A 108 8.89 17.65 1.30
CA LYS A 108 8.54 17.30 -0.07
C LYS A 108 7.32 16.38 -0.10
N PHE A 109 6.39 16.65 -0.99
CA PHE A 109 5.21 15.82 -1.23
C PHE A 109 5.23 15.27 -2.65
N ILE A 110 5.10 13.96 -2.79
CA ILE A 110 4.90 13.28 -4.07
C ILE A 110 3.47 12.74 -4.06
N LEU A 111 2.60 13.36 -4.85
CA LEU A 111 1.19 13.00 -4.94
C LEU A 111 0.95 12.15 -6.18
N VAL A 112 0.42 10.94 -5.99
CA VAL A 112 0.14 10.00 -7.08
C VAL A 112 -1.36 9.72 -7.12
N PRO A 113 -2.13 10.45 -7.96
CA PRO A 113 -3.55 10.19 -8.13
C PRO A 113 -3.82 8.75 -8.60
N HIS A 114 -4.91 8.15 -8.12
CA HIS A 114 -5.30 6.82 -8.57
C HIS A 114 -5.62 6.81 -10.08
N GLU A 115 -6.26 7.86 -10.56
CA GLU A 115 -6.58 8.02 -11.98
C GLU A 115 -5.75 9.14 -12.60
N ILE A 116 -5.00 8.81 -13.64
CA ILE A 116 -4.26 9.81 -14.44
C ILE A 116 -5.22 10.45 -15.44
N ASN A 117 -5.93 11.47 -14.97
CA ASN A 117 -6.88 12.24 -15.76
C ASN A 117 -6.52 13.73 -15.68
N LYS A 118 -6.35 14.37 -16.84
CA LYS A 118 -5.92 15.77 -16.95
C LYS A 118 -6.81 16.75 -16.16
N GLN A 119 -8.13 16.55 -16.19
CA GLN A 119 -9.07 17.43 -15.48
C GLN A 119 -8.97 17.26 -13.98
N LYS A 120 -8.85 15.99 -13.48
CA LYS A 120 -8.68 15.71 -12.05
C LYS A 120 -7.33 16.23 -11.53
N ILE A 121 -6.26 16.04 -12.30
CA ILE A 121 -4.93 16.56 -11.97
C ILE A 121 -4.93 18.09 -11.91
N SER A 122 -5.61 18.79 -12.87
CA SER A 122 -5.75 20.25 -12.85
C SER A 122 -6.47 20.71 -11.58
N LYS A 123 -7.59 20.07 -11.22
CA LYS A 123 -8.34 20.38 -9.99
C LYS A 123 -7.51 20.17 -8.73
N LEU A 124 -6.76 19.06 -8.65
CA LEU A 124 -5.85 18.81 -7.54
C LEU A 124 -4.80 19.92 -7.45
N ARG A 125 -4.18 20.28 -8.57
CA ARG A 125 -3.19 21.34 -8.64
C ARG A 125 -3.74 22.69 -8.21
N GLU A 126 -4.96 23.06 -8.64
CA GLU A 126 -5.65 24.30 -8.30
C GLU A 126 -6.04 24.37 -6.81
N SER A 127 -6.27 23.23 -6.16
CA SER A 127 -6.61 23.17 -4.73
C SER A 127 -5.41 23.37 -3.81
N ILE A 128 -4.19 23.26 -4.33
CA ILE A 128 -2.94 23.42 -3.59
C ILE A 128 -2.52 24.90 -3.67
N SER A 129 -2.39 25.57 -2.52
CA SER A 129 -2.00 26.99 -2.43
C SER A 129 -0.54 27.24 -2.81
N GLN A 130 0.30 26.25 -2.61
CA GLN A 130 1.73 26.33 -2.89
C GLN A 130 2.02 25.98 -4.36
N THR A 131 3.20 26.35 -4.85
CA THR A 131 3.62 25.95 -6.20
C THR A 131 3.79 24.44 -6.26
N SER A 132 3.12 23.81 -7.23
CA SER A 132 3.26 22.39 -7.55
C SER A 132 3.75 22.20 -8.98
N ILE A 133 4.45 21.10 -9.24
CA ILE A 133 4.97 20.75 -10.56
C ILE A 133 4.48 19.34 -10.95
N LEU A 134 4.20 19.14 -12.23
CA LEU A 134 3.90 17.80 -12.76
C LEU A 134 5.21 17.05 -13.02
N TYR A 135 5.17 15.74 -12.87
CA TYR A 135 6.34 14.90 -13.18
C TYR A 135 6.79 15.06 -14.62
N SER A 136 5.85 15.17 -15.57
CA SER A 136 6.15 15.42 -16.99
C SER A 136 6.76 16.80 -17.28
N GLU A 137 6.57 17.78 -16.38
CA GLU A 137 7.08 19.16 -16.50
C GLU A 137 8.41 19.37 -15.74
N PHE A 138 8.82 18.37 -14.94
CA PHE A 138 9.97 18.51 -14.08
C PHE A 138 11.29 18.69 -14.86
N SER A 139 12.08 19.66 -14.47
CA SER A 139 13.47 19.82 -14.89
C SER A 139 14.29 20.40 -13.74
N GLU A 140 15.59 20.16 -13.74
CA GLU A 140 16.49 20.70 -12.69
C GLU A 140 16.42 22.23 -12.58
N LYS A 141 16.14 22.92 -13.70
CA LYS A 141 16.05 24.39 -13.75
C LYS A 141 14.81 24.95 -13.05
N ASN A 142 13.73 24.14 -12.92
CA ASN A 142 12.47 24.59 -12.30
C ASN A 142 12.16 23.87 -10.98
N ASN A 143 13.13 23.19 -10.35
CA ASN A 143 13.01 22.46 -9.09
C ASN A 143 12.91 23.39 -7.87
N LYS A 144 11.98 24.34 -7.89
CA LYS A 144 11.66 25.20 -6.73
C LYS A 144 10.42 24.75 -5.95
N SER A 145 9.70 23.79 -6.50
CA SER A 145 8.48 23.27 -5.87
C SER A 145 8.79 22.26 -4.78
N ASP A 146 7.98 22.24 -3.73
CA ASP A 146 8.00 21.19 -2.71
C ASP A 146 6.91 20.14 -2.95
N ILE A 147 6.13 20.29 -4.03
CA ILE A 147 5.01 19.38 -4.37
C ILE A 147 5.19 18.90 -5.81
N LEU A 148 5.32 17.58 -5.96
CA LEU A 148 5.39 16.88 -7.24
C LEU A 148 4.11 16.06 -7.43
N ILE A 149 3.39 16.30 -8.51
CA ILE A 149 2.20 15.51 -8.87
C ILE A 149 2.61 14.57 -10.00
N ILE A 150 2.38 13.29 -9.80
CA ILE A 150 2.69 12.26 -10.79
C ILE A 150 1.53 12.15 -11.77
N ASP A 151 1.82 12.47 -13.00
CA ASP A 151 0.87 12.50 -14.13
C ASP A 151 1.14 11.39 -15.17
N ASN A 152 1.89 10.36 -14.77
CA ASN A 152 2.10 9.16 -15.57
C ASN A 152 1.82 7.88 -14.75
N VAL A 153 1.72 6.74 -15.44
CA VAL A 153 1.44 5.44 -14.83
C VAL A 153 2.71 4.59 -14.67
N GLY A 154 2.68 3.66 -13.71
CA GLY A 154 3.67 2.57 -13.64
C GLY A 154 4.90 2.82 -12.77
N ILE A 155 5.06 4.02 -12.17
CA ILE A 155 6.25 4.33 -11.34
C ILE A 155 6.00 4.28 -9.83
N LEU A 156 4.74 4.17 -9.37
CA LEU A 156 4.37 4.32 -7.96
C LEU A 156 5.17 3.40 -7.03
N ALA A 157 5.27 2.11 -7.35
CA ALA A 157 5.99 1.14 -6.51
C ALA A 157 7.45 1.54 -6.27
N ARG A 158 8.09 2.18 -7.26
CA ARG A 158 9.48 2.67 -7.19
C ARG A 158 9.61 3.97 -6.40
N LEU A 159 8.54 4.79 -6.33
CA LEU A 159 8.53 6.04 -5.59
C LEU A 159 8.65 5.82 -4.08
N TYR A 160 8.16 4.71 -3.55
CA TYR A 160 8.20 4.42 -2.12
C TYR A 160 9.63 4.29 -1.56
N LYS A 161 10.62 3.96 -2.41
CA LYS A 161 12.05 3.97 -2.06
C LYS A 161 12.53 5.32 -1.54
N TYR A 162 11.91 6.41 -1.99
CA TYR A 162 12.29 7.78 -1.66
C TYR A 162 11.51 8.37 -0.49
N ALA A 163 10.54 7.66 0.03
CA ALA A 163 9.67 8.14 1.09
C ALA A 163 10.34 8.03 2.47
N ASP A 164 10.13 9.03 3.31
CA ASP A 164 10.38 8.96 4.76
C ASP A 164 9.10 8.58 5.51
N MET A 165 7.94 8.77 4.89
CA MET A 165 6.62 8.29 5.31
C MET A 165 5.69 8.18 4.10
N VAL A 166 4.69 7.33 4.20
CA VAL A 166 3.77 7.05 3.10
C VAL A 166 2.32 7.20 3.55
N TYR A 167 1.50 7.80 2.68
CA TYR A 167 0.05 7.71 2.76
C TYR A 167 -0.47 6.81 1.63
N ILE A 168 -1.35 5.85 1.94
CA ILE A 168 -2.00 5.00 0.95
C ILE A 168 -3.47 5.34 0.85
N GLY A 169 -3.87 5.72 -0.35
CA GLY A 169 -5.23 6.15 -0.67
C GLY A 169 -6.26 5.01 -0.75
N GLY A 170 -7.52 5.42 -0.94
CA GLY A 170 -8.69 4.54 -1.03
C GLY A 170 -9.30 4.17 0.31
N GLY A 171 -8.59 4.40 1.41
CA GLY A 171 -9.08 4.09 2.75
C GLY A 171 -10.02 5.14 3.35
N MET A 172 -10.09 6.36 2.83
CA MET A 172 -11.02 7.39 3.33
C MET A 172 -12.41 7.23 2.73
N GLY A 173 -12.49 6.88 1.47
CA GLY A 173 -13.74 6.67 0.72
C GLY A 173 -14.20 5.21 0.66
N PRO A 174 -15.21 4.92 -0.16
CA PRO A 174 -15.73 3.57 -0.39
C PRO A 174 -14.91 2.74 -1.38
N SER A 175 -13.97 3.33 -2.10
CA SER A 175 -13.21 2.71 -3.19
C SER A 175 -12.37 1.52 -2.73
N GLY A 176 -11.98 1.49 -1.46
CA GLY A 176 -11.17 0.43 -0.87
C GLY A 176 -9.68 0.76 -0.87
N LEU A 177 -9.00 0.33 0.20
CA LEU A 177 -7.58 0.56 0.43
C LEU A 177 -6.72 -0.08 -0.68
N HIS A 178 -5.72 0.65 -1.15
CA HIS A 178 -4.75 0.15 -2.12
C HIS A 178 -3.64 -0.69 -1.47
N ASN A 179 -2.70 -1.19 -2.29
CA ASN A 179 -1.66 -2.11 -1.85
C ASN A 179 -0.72 -1.46 -0.83
N THR A 180 -0.73 -1.99 0.39
CA THR A 180 0.11 -1.51 1.50
C THR A 180 1.45 -2.26 1.60
N LEU A 181 1.60 -3.39 0.92
CA LEU A 181 2.84 -4.18 0.96
C LEU A 181 3.98 -3.53 0.17
N GLU A 182 3.64 -2.79 -0.90
CA GLU A 182 4.65 -2.08 -1.71
C GLU A 182 5.46 -1.06 -0.90
N PRO A 183 4.86 -0.14 -0.12
CA PRO A 183 5.65 0.73 0.74
C PRO A 183 6.22 -0.01 1.97
N ALA A 184 5.54 -1.04 2.48
CA ALA A 184 5.95 -1.75 3.67
C ALA A 184 7.35 -2.36 3.54
N ILE A 185 7.68 -2.93 2.37
CA ILE A 185 8.99 -3.55 2.14
C ILE A 185 10.16 -2.57 2.26
N TYR A 186 9.95 -1.28 1.98
CA TYR A 186 10.97 -0.24 2.11
C TYR A 186 11.20 0.21 3.55
N GLY A 187 10.46 -0.32 4.51
CA GLY A 187 10.68 -0.02 5.93
C GLY A 187 10.30 1.41 6.32
N VAL A 188 9.21 1.92 5.77
CA VAL A 188 8.69 3.27 6.04
C VAL A 188 7.40 3.22 6.84
N PRO A 189 7.11 4.21 7.71
CA PRO A 189 5.81 4.35 8.36
C PRO A 189 4.71 4.57 7.32
N ILE A 190 3.55 3.93 7.53
CA ILE A 190 2.42 3.99 6.62
C ILE A 190 1.20 4.57 7.33
N ILE A 191 0.54 5.52 6.69
CA ILE A 191 -0.74 6.10 7.13
C ILE A 191 -1.82 5.72 6.12
N ILE A 192 -2.97 5.29 6.59
CA ILE A 192 -4.12 4.90 5.77
C ILE A 192 -5.42 5.50 6.31
N GLY A 193 -6.45 5.54 5.49
CA GLY A 193 -7.80 5.91 5.94
C GLY A 193 -8.48 4.83 6.79
N LYS A 194 -9.68 5.15 7.27
CA LYS A 194 -10.48 4.34 8.23
C LYS A 194 -11.06 3.04 7.66
N ASN A 195 -11.17 2.91 6.33
CA ASN A 195 -11.85 1.79 5.67
C ASN A 195 -10.87 0.67 5.25
N TYR A 196 -10.22 0.04 6.20
CA TYR A 196 -9.22 -1.02 5.98
C TYR A 196 -9.66 -2.41 6.47
N SER A 197 -10.85 -2.54 7.03
CA SER A 197 -11.27 -3.77 7.73
C SER A 197 -11.31 -5.03 6.85
N LYS A 198 -11.34 -4.91 5.53
CA LYS A 198 -11.31 -6.03 4.58
C LYS A 198 -9.90 -6.48 4.23
N PHE A 199 -8.86 -5.75 4.64
CA PHE A 199 -7.47 -5.97 4.28
C PHE A 199 -6.71 -6.56 5.48
N SER A 200 -6.44 -7.85 5.42
CA SER A 200 -5.84 -8.61 6.54
C SER A 200 -4.43 -8.14 6.87
N GLU A 201 -3.64 -7.82 5.86
CA GLU A 201 -2.28 -7.29 5.98
C GLU A 201 -2.26 -5.93 6.68
N ALA A 202 -3.18 -5.02 6.32
CA ALA A 202 -3.27 -3.72 6.96
C ALA A 202 -3.65 -3.84 8.45
N LYS A 203 -4.59 -4.74 8.80
CA LYS A 203 -4.93 -5.02 10.20
C LYS A 203 -3.72 -5.48 11.00
N GLN A 204 -2.99 -6.46 10.48
CA GLN A 204 -1.81 -7.01 11.16
C GLN A 204 -0.73 -5.93 11.33
N MET A 205 -0.43 -5.14 10.30
CA MET A 205 0.56 -4.06 10.43
C MET A 205 0.12 -2.96 11.42
N ILE A 206 -1.18 -2.66 11.53
CA ILE A 206 -1.70 -1.74 12.56
C ILE A 206 -1.54 -2.35 13.96
N GLU A 207 -1.90 -3.62 14.17
CA GLU A 207 -1.77 -4.33 15.44
C GLU A 207 -0.30 -4.42 15.90
N LEU A 208 0.63 -4.58 14.95
CA LEU A 208 2.07 -4.58 15.19
C LEU A 208 2.65 -3.18 15.44
N GLY A 209 1.91 -2.11 15.11
CA GLY A 209 2.35 -0.73 15.27
C GLY A 209 3.19 -0.17 14.11
N GLY A 210 3.23 -0.84 12.96
CA GLY A 210 3.92 -0.37 11.74
C GLY A 210 3.08 0.59 10.89
N MET A 211 1.75 0.59 11.09
CA MET A 211 0.82 1.36 10.28
C MET A 211 -0.19 2.09 11.17
N PHE A 212 -0.63 3.27 10.72
CA PHE A 212 -1.64 4.08 11.39
C PHE A 212 -2.88 4.26 10.51
N SER A 213 -4.07 4.08 11.11
CA SER A 213 -5.33 4.47 10.47
C SER A 213 -5.79 5.82 11.01
N ILE A 214 -6.25 6.70 10.11
CA ILE A 214 -6.80 8.02 10.46
C ILE A 214 -8.26 8.14 10.02
N LYS A 215 -9.01 9.01 10.71
CA LYS A 215 -10.43 9.26 10.44
C LYS A 215 -10.71 10.67 9.94
N ASN A 216 -9.81 11.61 10.21
CA ASN A 216 -9.98 13.04 9.93
C ASN A 216 -8.64 13.75 9.79
N ASP A 217 -8.71 15.03 9.42
CA ASP A 217 -7.58 15.91 9.17
C ASP A 217 -6.68 16.07 10.42
N GLN A 218 -7.27 16.17 11.61
CA GLN A 218 -6.50 16.33 12.84
C GLN A 218 -5.67 15.08 13.17
N GLU A 219 -6.27 13.88 13.06
CA GLU A 219 -5.54 12.63 13.26
C GLU A 219 -4.41 12.48 12.23
N PHE A 220 -4.63 12.89 10.97
CA PHE A 220 -3.60 12.88 9.95
C PHE A 220 -2.44 13.80 10.34
N LYS A 221 -2.75 15.06 10.67
CA LYS A 221 -1.76 16.05 11.10
C LYS A 221 -0.95 15.55 12.29
N ASP A 222 -1.60 15.04 13.33
CA ASP A 222 -0.93 14.53 14.53
C ASP A 222 0.05 13.41 14.21
N ARG A 223 -0.30 12.51 13.27
CA ARG A 223 0.57 11.40 12.86
C ARG A 223 1.77 11.89 12.04
N VAL A 224 1.53 12.77 11.07
CA VAL A 224 2.62 13.34 10.27
C VAL A 224 3.58 14.15 11.14
N ASP A 225 3.05 15.01 12.02
CA ASP A 225 3.86 15.82 12.93
C ASP A 225 4.66 14.96 13.92
N TYR A 226 4.07 13.86 14.41
CA TYR A 226 4.77 12.90 15.25
C TYR A 226 5.95 12.23 14.52
N LEU A 227 5.71 11.73 13.31
CA LEU A 227 6.71 11.01 12.52
C LEU A 227 7.84 11.92 12.09
N SER A 228 7.53 13.15 11.68
CA SER A 228 8.53 14.13 11.23
C SER A 228 9.46 14.57 12.34
N LYS A 229 8.94 14.75 13.56
CA LYS A 229 9.72 15.21 14.72
C LYS A 229 10.49 14.07 15.41
N ASN A 230 10.16 12.81 15.15
CA ASN A 230 10.71 11.66 15.85
C ASN A 230 11.30 10.61 14.89
N LYS A 231 12.40 10.96 14.23
CA LYS A 231 13.05 10.09 13.22
C LYS A 231 13.37 8.68 13.74
N LEU A 232 13.81 8.54 14.99
CA LEU A 232 14.08 7.22 15.59
C LEU A 232 12.80 6.38 15.73
N ALA A 233 11.69 7.01 16.10
CA ALA A 233 10.40 6.32 16.17
C ALA A 233 9.90 5.95 14.78
N ALA A 234 10.01 6.86 13.79
CA ALA A 234 9.65 6.60 12.41
C ALA A 234 10.42 5.39 11.85
N ASN A 235 11.74 5.33 12.06
CA ASN A 235 12.56 4.19 11.63
C ASN A 235 12.14 2.88 12.31
N LYS A 236 11.86 2.88 13.62
CA LYS A 236 11.38 1.68 14.32
C LYS A 236 10.03 1.20 13.78
N ILE A 237 9.11 2.12 13.52
CA ILE A 237 7.80 1.84 12.94
C ILE A 237 7.96 1.27 11.52
N GLY A 238 8.83 1.87 10.73
CA GLY A 238 9.13 1.37 9.39
C GLY A 238 9.72 -0.04 9.40
N LEU A 239 10.65 -0.34 10.31
CA LEU A 239 11.23 -1.69 10.46
C LEU A 239 10.18 -2.76 10.77
N ILE A 240 9.12 -2.43 11.51
CA ILE A 240 8.00 -3.36 11.74
C ILE A 240 7.37 -3.75 10.41
N ASN A 241 7.15 -2.78 9.51
CA ASN A 241 6.55 -3.02 8.19
C ASN A 241 7.43 -3.90 7.31
N SER A 242 8.72 -3.60 7.20
CA SER A 242 9.62 -4.41 6.37
C SER A 242 9.80 -5.83 6.93
N ASN A 243 9.92 -6.00 8.24
CA ASN A 243 9.99 -7.31 8.87
C ASN A 243 8.69 -8.11 8.61
N PHE A 244 7.52 -7.46 8.73
CA PHE A 244 6.25 -8.11 8.41
C PHE A 244 6.24 -8.68 6.98
N VAL A 245 6.75 -7.96 6.00
CA VAL A 245 6.85 -8.47 4.63
C VAL A 245 7.87 -9.62 4.53
N LEU A 246 9.05 -9.44 5.13
CA LEU A 246 10.12 -10.45 5.08
C LEU A 246 9.73 -11.77 5.74
N ASP A 247 9.01 -11.72 6.86
CA ASP A 247 8.56 -12.90 7.61
C ASP A 247 7.45 -13.69 6.88
N ASN A 248 6.71 -13.02 5.97
CA ASN A 248 5.61 -13.64 5.23
C ASN A 248 5.98 -14.06 3.80
N LYS A 249 7.21 -13.83 3.34
CA LYS A 249 7.65 -14.27 2.01
C LYS A 249 7.92 -15.77 1.93
N GLY A 250 8.06 -16.29 0.72
CA GLY A 250 8.40 -17.68 0.44
C GLY A 250 7.25 -18.55 -0.08
N ALA A 251 6.11 -17.92 -0.37
CA ALA A 251 4.93 -18.60 -0.93
C ALA A 251 5.23 -19.20 -2.31
N THR A 252 5.94 -18.46 -3.18
CA THR A 252 6.29 -18.90 -4.53
C THR A 252 7.13 -20.16 -4.49
N ASN A 253 8.18 -20.21 -3.67
CA ASN A 253 9.03 -21.39 -3.54
C ASN A 253 8.25 -22.62 -3.03
N LYS A 254 7.33 -22.41 -2.06
CA LYS A 254 6.47 -23.50 -1.58
C LYS A 254 5.56 -24.03 -2.68
N ILE A 255 4.99 -23.16 -3.51
CA ILE A 255 4.13 -23.53 -4.63
C ILE A 255 4.92 -24.33 -5.68
N MET A 256 6.12 -23.89 -6.04
CA MET A 256 6.96 -24.55 -7.03
C MET A 256 7.35 -25.99 -6.66
N ASN A 257 7.37 -26.33 -5.37
CA ASN A 257 7.61 -27.69 -4.91
C ASN A 257 6.44 -28.67 -5.16
N TYR A 258 5.27 -28.15 -5.59
CA TYR A 258 4.07 -28.94 -5.91
C TYR A 258 3.76 -28.99 -7.42
N LEU A 259 4.53 -28.30 -8.23
CA LEU A 259 4.45 -28.30 -9.70
C LEU A 259 5.51 -29.16 -10.33
#